data_15262c99603346c5bf05eaaf843c3670
#
_entry.id   15262c99603346c5bf05eaaf843c3670
#
_cell.length_a   1.000
_cell.length_b   1.000
_cell.length_c   1.000
_cell.angle_alpha   90.00
_cell.angle_beta   90.00
_cell.angle_gamma   90.00
#
_symmetry.space_group_name_H-M   'P 1'
#
loop_
_entity.id
_entity.type
_entity.pdbx_description
1 polymer ?
#
loop_
_entity_poly.entity_id
_entity_poly.type
_entity_poly.pdbx_seq_one_letter_code
_entity_poly.pdbx_strand_id
1 'polypeptide(L)'
;MKSNYRTLSELIEKVDERNDDGAITELIGVSIDKCFIKSVANTNGTDLSKYKIIRKNEFAVSLMQVSRDSKIPVARLENYEVAIMSPAYPIFRVKDTRKILPEYLDMWFKRPEFDREAAFIAVGGVRGSMPWEEFVKMKLPVPTIEKQLEIVNSYKAITERIALKQKINDNLAA
;
A
#
# COMPACT_ATOMS: atom_id res chain seq x y z
N MET A 1 4.49 -26.06 -17.51
CA MET A 1 4.95 -24.66 -17.32
C MET A 1 5.11 -24.40 -15.83
N LYS A 2 6.25 -23.91 -15.35
CA LYS A 2 6.36 -23.48 -13.95
C LYS A 2 5.49 -22.22 -13.80
N SER A 3 4.58 -22.23 -12.82
CA SER A 3 3.77 -21.07 -12.51
C SER A 3 4.68 -19.89 -12.11
N ASN A 4 4.51 -18.73 -12.73
CA ASN A 4 5.20 -17.49 -12.33
C ASN A 4 4.54 -16.80 -11.13
N TYR A 5 3.51 -17.42 -10.54
CA TYR A 5 2.86 -16.90 -9.33
C TYR A 5 3.72 -17.17 -8.10
N ARG A 6 3.81 -16.14 -7.24
CA ARG A 6 4.49 -16.19 -5.95
C ARG A 6 3.54 -15.68 -4.86
N THR A 7 3.71 -16.17 -3.64
CA THR A 7 3.01 -15.63 -2.49
C THR A 7 3.63 -14.30 -2.06
N LEU A 8 2.83 -13.44 -1.46
CA LEU A 8 3.36 -12.21 -0.87
C LEU A 8 4.44 -12.51 0.18
N SER A 9 4.31 -13.61 0.95
CA SER A 9 5.32 -14.02 1.95
C SER A 9 6.72 -14.26 1.36
N GLU A 10 6.81 -14.66 0.10
CA GLU A 10 8.09 -14.82 -0.60
C GLU A 10 8.71 -13.47 -1.00
N LEU A 11 7.89 -12.44 -1.18
CA LEU A 11 8.26 -11.19 -1.84
C LEU A 11 8.45 -10.02 -0.87
N ILE A 12 7.72 -10.01 0.26
CA ILE A 12 7.69 -8.90 1.21
C ILE A 12 8.14 -9.32 2.60
N GLU A 13 8.60 -8.35 3.37
CA GLU A 13 8.90 -8.51 4.79
C GLU A 13 8.23 -7.40 5.59
N LYS A 14 7.82 -7.73 6.81
CA LYS A 14 7.21 -6.78 7.74
C LYS A 14 8.27 -5.85 8.32
N VAL A 15 7.90 -4.58 8.49
CA VAL A 15 8.71 -3.55 9.15
C VAL A 15 7.99 -3.11 10.42
N ASP A 16 8.72 -2.93 11.51
CA ASP A 16 8.17 -2.46 12.80
C ASP A 16 9.14 -1.50 13.48
N GLU A 17 9.55 -0.48 12.75
CA GLU A 17 10.38 0.63 13.26
C GLU A 17 9.49 1.62 14.01
N ARG A 18 9.91 2.07 15.20
CA ARG A 18 9.17 3.00 16.04
C ARG A 18 9.79 4.38 16.03
N ASN A 19 8.96 5.41 16.25
CA ASN A 19 9.37 6.80 16.37
C ASN A 19 9.81 7.13 17.81
N ASP A 20 10.68 6.29 18.38
CA ASP A 20 11.00 6.30 19.82
C ASP A 20 11.52 7.65 20.32
N ASP A 21 12.22 8.40 19.49
CA ASP A 21 12.75 9.75 19.79
C ASP A 21 11.73 10.87 19.52
N GLY A 22 10.56 10.54 18.93
CA GLY A 22 9.54 11.52 18.55
C GLY A 22 9.97 12.51 17.47
N ALA A 23 11.07 12.25 16.76
CA ALA A 23 11.65 13.21 15.81
C ALA A 23 10.79 13.40 14.56
N ILE A 24 10.02 12.38 14.15
CA ILE A 24 9.17 12.45 12.96
C ILE A 24 7.76 12.84 13.38
N THR A 25 7.23 13.92 12.79
CA THR A 25 5.94 14.49 13.13
C THR A 25 4.90 14.40 12.01
N GLU A 26 5.31 14.07 10.77
CA GLU A 26 4.38 13.94 9.65
C GLU A 26 3.54 12.67 9.81
N LEU A 27 2.30 12.87 10.26
CA LEU A 27 1.35 11.78 10.52
C LEU A 27 0.43 11.56 9.33
N ILE A 28 0.45 10.33 8.81
CA ILE A 28 -0.35 9.91 7.67
C ILE A 28 -1.23 8.70 7.99
N GLY A 29 -2.25 8.51 7.17
CA GLY A 29 -3.11 7.33 7.20
C GLY A 29 -3.32 6.77 5.80
N VAL A 30 -3.77 5.52 5.71
CA VAL A 30 -4.13 4.87 4.44
C VAL A 30 -5.61 5.07 4.17
N SER A 31 -5.96 5.61 3.00
CA SER A 31 -7.33 5.75 2.56
C SER A 31 -7.85 4.48 1.89
N ILE A 32 -9.18 4.37 1.80
CA ILE A 32 -9.84 3.28 1.06
C ILE A 32 -9.51 3.31 -0.44
N ASP A 33 -9.09 4.46 -0.97
CA ASP A 33 -8.67 4.64 -2.36
C ASP A 33 -7.20 4.28 -2.60
N LYS A 34 -6.58 3.60 -1.61
CA LYS A 34 -5.22 3.06 -1.70
C LYS A 34 -4.16 4.14 -1.95
N CYS A 35 -4.32 5.25 -1.27
CA CYS A 35 -3.32 6.31 -1.21
C CYS A 35 -3.11 6.76 0.24
N PHE A 36 -1.95 7.37 0.50
CA PHE A 36 -1.72 8.02 1.78
C PHE A 36 -2.41 9.39 1.80
N ILE A 37 -3.02 9.69 2.92
CA ILE A 37 -3.63 10.98 3.21
C ILE A 37 -3.05 11.52 4.50
N LYS A 38 -3.02 12.85 4.64
CA LYS A 38 -2.70 13.47 5.92
C LYS A 38 -3.71 13.01 6.97
N SER A 39 -3.23 12.59 8.12
CA SER A 39 -4.12 12.12 9.17
C SER A 39 -5.00 13.27 9.67
N VAL A 40 -6.28 12.99 9.77
CA VAL A 40 -7.27 13.91 10.39
C VAL A 40 -7.43 13.64 11.90
N ALA A 41 -6.69 12.68 12.45
CA ALA A 41 -6.75 12.36 13.87
C ALA A 41 -6.26 13.54 14.71
N ASN A 42 -7.00 13.85 15.78
CA ASN A 42 -6.54 14.80 16.77
C ASN A 42 -5.39 14.15 17.57
N THR A 43 -4.18 14.68 17.38
CA THR A 43 -2.95 14.18 18.05
C THR A 43 -2.62 14.96 19.32
N ASN A 44 -3.45 15.92 19.73
CA ASN A 44 -3.21 16.67 20.97
C ASN A 44 -3.17 15.72 22.18
N GLY A 45 -2.03 15.68 22.86
CA GLY A 45 -1.80 14.80 23.99
C GLY A 45 -1.52 13.33 23.63
N THR A 46 -1.39 13.01 22.35
CA THR A 46 -1.02 11.66 21.89
C THR A 46 0.49 11.48 21.91
N ASP A 47 0.94 10.41 22.51
CA ASP A 47 2.36 10.03 22.51
C ASP A 47 2.74 9.45 21.13
N LEU A 48 3.37 10.27 20.29
CA LEU A 48 3.79 9.90 18.94
C LEU A 48 5.01 8.96 18.94
N SER A 49 5.70 8.75 20.05
CA SER A 49 6.80 7.79 20.14
C SER A 49 6.35 6.35 19.89
N LYS A 50 5.08 6.05 20.15
CA LYS A 50 4.48 4.72 19.90
C LYS A 50 4.13 4.47 18.44
N TYR A 51 4.16 5.50 17.60
CA TYR A 51 3.81 5.38 16.20
C TYR A 51 4.92 4.67 15.42
N LYS A 52 4.52 4.06 14.31
CA LYS A 52 5.46 3.38 13.41
C LYS A 52 5.99 4.35 12.37
N ILE A 53 7.29 4.23 12.10
CA ILE A 53 7.92 4.92 10.98
C ILE A 53 7.64 4.13 9.70
N ILE A 54 7.32 4.87 8.64
CA ILE A 54 7.22 4.36 7.27
C ILE A 54 8.12 5.21 6.37
N ARG A 55 8.86 4.54 5.50
CA ARG A 55 9.83 5.16 4.60
C ARG A 55 9.38 5.04 3.15
N LYS A 56 9.96 5.87 2.28
CA LYS A 56 9.69 5.84 0.83
C LYS A 56 9.83 4.43 0.27
N ASN A 57 8.88 4.06 -0.61
CA ASN A 57 8.72 2.73 -1.19
C ASN A 57 8.30 1.62 -0.22
N GLU A 58 8.07 1.91 1.04
CA GLU A 58 7.39 0.99 1.94
C GLU A 58 5.87 1.11 1.78
N PHE A 59 5.18 0.09 2.24
CA PHE A 59 3.73 -0.05 2.15
C PHE A 59 3.12 -0.10 3.53
N ALA A 60 1.90 0.40 3.64
CA ALA A 60 1.06 0.12 4.78
C ALA A 60 -0.28 -0.46 4.33
N VAL A 61 -0.87 -1.32 5.16
CA VAL A 61 -2.15 -1.97 4.87
C VAL A 61 -3.09 -1.87 6.06
N SER A 62 -4.37 -1.60 5.79
CA SER A 62 -5.43 -1.77 6.77
C SER A 62 -6.08 -3.14 6.58
N LEU A 63 -5.91 -4.00 7.55
CA LEU A 63 -6.51 -5.33 7.56
C LEU A 63 -7.85 -5.38 8.30
N MET A 64 -8.31 -4.24 8.78
CA MET A 64 -9.60 -4.11 9.47
C MET A 64 -10.73 -3.89 8.46
N GLN A 65 -11.88 -4.52 8.71
CA GLN A 65 -13.13 -4.27 7.97
C GLN A 65 -13.09 -4.61 6.46
N VAL A 66 -12.14 -5.44 6.04
CA VAL A 66 -11.92 -5.80 4.62
C VAL A 66 -13.17 -6.39 3.97
N SER A 67 -13.84 -7.35 4.62
CA SER A 67 -15.07 -7.95 4.07
C SER A 67 -16.25 -6.98 4.10
N ARG A 68 -16.33 -6.09 5.11
CA ARG A 68 -17.39 -5.10 5.20
C ARG A 68 -17.34 -4.08 4.06
N ASP A 69 -16.14 -3.60 3.78
CA ASP A 69 -15.92 -2.54 2.81
C ASP A 69 -15.67 -3.10 1.40
N SER A 70 -15.56 -4.44 1.27
CA SER A 70 -15.19 -5.14 0.04
C SER A 70 -13.93 -4.59 -0.63
N LYS A 71 -13.05 -3.99 0.18
CA LYS A 71 -11.78 -3.40 -0.22
C LYS A 71 -10.74 -3.60 0.87
N ILE A 72 -9.49 -3.71 0.44
CA ILE A 72 -8.33 -3.74 1.33
C ILE A 72 -7.47 -2.48 1.10
N PRO A 73 -7.53 -1.48 1.99
CA PRO A 73 -6.70 -0.29 1.88
C PRO A 73 -5.23 -0.67 2.03
N VAL A 74 -4.46 -0.51 0.95
CA VAL A 74 -3.01 -0.71 0.93
C VAL A 74 -2.39 0.34 0.01
N ALA A 75 -1.32 1.00 0.48
CA ALA A 75 -0.68 2.07 -0.27
C ALA A 75 0.84 2.01 -0.12
N ARG A 76 1.55 2.44 -1.16
CA ARG A 76 3.00 2.65 -1.19
C ARG A 76 3.32 4.11 -0.91
N LEU A 77 4.29 4.38 -0.04
CA LEU A 77 4.73 5.74 0.25
C LEU A 77 5.55 6.31 -0.91
N GLU A 78 5.01 7.32 -1.58
CA GLU A 78 5.63 7.99 -2.73
C GLU A 78 6.03 9.44 -2.44
N ASN A 79 5.16 10.18 -1.74
CA ASN A 79 5.21 11.63 -1.63
C ASN A 79 6.04 12.13 -0.44
N TYR A 80 6.49 11.25 0.44
CA TYR A 80 7.32 11.55 1.61
C TYR A 80 8.54 10.65 1.62
N GLU A 81 9.67 11.16 2.07
CA GLU A 81 10.85 10.33 2.33
C GLU A 81 10.64 9.48 3.60
N VAL A 82 9.96 10.07 4.59
CA VAL A 82 9.63 9.43 5.87
C VAL A 82 8.38 10.07 6.46
N ALA A 83 7.56 9.24 7.11
CA ALA A 83 6.38 9.67 7.85
C ALA A 83 6.12 8.71 9.01
N ILE A 84 5.14 9.02 9.86
CA ILE A 84 4.67 8.12 10.91
C ILE A 84 3.20 7.77 10.71
N MET A 85 2.81 6.62 11.24
CA MET A 85 1.43 6.17 11.21
C MET A 85 1.06 5.33 12.43
N SER A 86 -0.24 5.17 12.64
CA SER A 86 -0.75 4.41 13.78
C SER A 86 -0.17 2.99 13.85
N PRO A 87 0.15 2.50 15.06
CA PRO A 87 0.64 1.14 15.29
C PRO A 87 -0.30 0.03 14.76
N ALA A 88 -1.58 0.35 14.56
CA ALA A 88 -2.58 -0.58 14.06
C ALA A 88 -2.32 -1.06 12.63
N TYR A 89 -1.58 -0.30 11.84
CA TYR A 89 -1.27 -0.66 10.45
C TYR A 89 -0.02 -1.53 10.38
N PRO A 90 -0.08 -2.73 9.79
CA PRO A 90 1.11 -3.43 9.33
C PRO A 90 1.84 -2.60 8.26
N ILE A 91 3.16 -2.40 8.45
CA ILE A 91 4.06 -1.82 7.47
C ILE A 91 4.92 -2.94 6.91
N PHE A 92 5.21 -2.89 5.62
CA PHE A 92 6.04 -3.88 4.95
C PHE A 92 6.77 -3.29 3.76
N ARG A 93 7.83 -3.97 3.34
CA ARG A 93 8.59 -3.61 2.14
C ARG A 93 8.90 -4.83 1.29
N VAL A 94 9.32 -4.59 0.07
CA VAL A 94 9.85 -5.61 -0.83
C VAL A 94 11.20 -6.12 -0.30
N LYS A 95 11.38 -7.44 -0.23
CA LYS A 95 12.65 -8.08 0.20
C LYS A 95 13.79 -7.88 -0.78
N ASP A 96 13.49 -7.95 -2.07
CA ASP A 96 14.50 -7.92 -3.14
C ASP A 96 13.91 -7.25 -4.39
N THR A 97 14.35 -6.03 -4.65
CA THR A 97 13.90 -5.22 -5.80
C THR A 97 14.38 -5.77 -7.14
N ARG A 98 15.32 -6.72 -7.15
CA ARG A 98 15.74 -7.45 -8.36
C ARG A 98 14.73 -8.53 -8.76
N LYS A 99 13.80 -8.87 -7.88
CA LYS A 99 12.73 -9.87 -8.13
C LYS A 99 11.38 -9.22 -8.39
N ILE A 100 11.06 -8.18 -7.62
CA ILE A 100 9.81 -7.44 -7.76
C ILE A 100 10.02 -5.96 -7.47
N LEU A 101 9.51 -5.11 -8.36
CA LEU A 101 9.54 -3.66 -8.17
C LEU A 101 8.42 -3.22 -7.22
N PRO A 102 8.66 -2.29 -6.28
CA PRO A 102 7.61 -1.73 -5.44
C PRO A 102 6.46 -1.13 -6.25
N GLU A 103 6.77 -0.45 -7.37
CA GLU A 103 5.79 0.12 -8.28
C GLU A 103 4.88 -0.94 -8.91
N TYR A 104 5.46 -2.07 -9.34
CA TYR A 104 4.69 -3.17 -9.90
C TYR A 104 3.77 -3.80 -8.86
N LEU A 105 4.26 -3.98 -7.63
CA LEU A 105 3.48 -4.50 -6.51
C LEU A 105 2.33 -3.54 -6.14
N ASP A 106 2.58 -2.23 -6.13
CA ASP A 106 1.55 -1.21 -5.89
C ASP A 106 0.43 -1.26 -6.94
N MET A 107 0.79 -1.40 -8.21
CA MET A 107 -0.18 -1.57 -9.29
C MET A 107 -1.03 -2.83 -9.10
N TRP A 108 -0.42 -3.94 -8.64
CA TRP A 108 -1.16 -5.16 -8.36
C TRP A 108 -2.18 -4.97 -7.26
N PHE A 109 -1.82 -4.30 -6.17
CA PHE A 109 -2.72 -4.00 -5.07
C PHE A 109 -3.90 -3.10 -5.47
N LYS A 110 -3.73 -2.24 -6.46
CA LYS A 110 -4.78 -1.32 -6.97
C LYS A 110 -5.85 -2.01 -7.83
N ARG A 111 -5.68 -3.28 -8.16
CA ARG A 111 -6.63 -4.04 -8.98
C ARG A 111 -7.90 -4.40 -8.21
N PRO A 112 -9.08 -4.27 -8.84
CA PRO A 112 -10.34 -4.74 -8.25
C PRO A 112 -10.36 -6.24 -7.93
N GLU A 113 -9.61 -7.06 -8.69
CA GLU A 113 -9.48 -8.49 -8.45
C GLU A 113 -8.81 -8.77 -7.11
N PHE A 114 -7.79 -7.99 -6.75
CA PHE A 114 -7.13 -8.10 -5.46
C PHE A 114 -8.09 -7.79 -4.30
N ASP A 115 -8.93 -6.77 -4.45
CA ASP A 115 -9.96 -6.44 -3.45
C ASP A 115 -10.98 -7.56 -3.29
N ARG A 116 -11.46 -8.14 -4.39
CA ARG A 116 -12.41 -9.26 -4.35
C ARG A 116 -11.85 -10.49 -3.67
N GLU A 117 -10.59 -10.85 -3.97
CA GLU A 117 -9.91 -11.97 -3.32
C GLU A 117 -9.74 -11.71 -1.83
N ALA A 118 -9.26 -10.51 -1.44
CA ALA A 118 -9.08 -10.13 -0.04
C ALA A 118 -10.41 -10.15 0.73
N ALA A 119 -11.48 -9.60 0.16
CA ALA A 119 -12.81 -9.60 0.77
C ALA A 119 -13.35 -11.03 0.96
N PHE A 120 -13.14 -11.92 -0.01
CA PHE A 120 -13.53 -13.32 0.08
C PHE A 120 -12.78 -14.06 1.21
N ILE A 121 -11.47 -13.85 1.32
CA ILE A 121 -10.64 -14.45 2.38
C ILE A 121 -11.05 -13.92 3.76
N ALA A 122 -11.42 -12.65 3.85
CA ALA A 122 -11.83 -12.01 5.12
C ALA A 122 -13.25 -12.40 5.59
N VAL A 123 -14.02 -13.17 4.79
CA VAL A 123 -15.33 -13.70 5.21
C VAL A 123 -15.13 -14.63 6.42
N GLY A 124 -15.88 -14.36 7.50
CA GLY A 124 -15.75 -15.11 8.77
C GLY A 124 -14.70 -14.55 9.73
N GLY A 125 -13.91 -13.58 9.33
CA GLY A 125 -13.02 -12.84 10.23
C GLY A 125 -13.80 -12.00 11.25
N VAL A 126 -13.23 -11.84 12.47
CA VAL A 126 -13.85 -11.00 13.49
C VAL A 126 -13.98 -9.56 12.96
N ARG A 127 -15.22 -9.04 12.93
CA ARG A 127 -15.56 -7.73 12.39
C ARG A 127 -15.14 -7.51 10.92
N GLY A 128 -15.00 -8.61 10.14
CA GLY A 128 -14.57 -8.54 8.75
C GLY A 128 -13.08 -8.23 8.57
N SER A 129 -12.27 -8.49 9.58
CA SER A 129 -10.81 -8.31 9.49
C SER A 129 -10.15 -9.49 8.78
N MET A 130 -9.01 -9.21 8.17
CA MET A 130 -8.14 -10.20 7.53
C MET A 130 -6.87 -10.38 8.39
N PRO A 131 -6.51 -11.59 8.82
CA PRO A 131 -5.24 -11.82 9.49
C PRO A 131 -4.05 -11.55 8.56
N TRP A 132 -2.94 -11.05 9.11
CA TRP A 132 -1.69 -10.84 8.35
C TRP A 132 -1.22 -12.13 7.67
N GLU A 133 -1.36 -13.26 8.35
CA GLU A 133 -0.96 -14.58 7.86
C GLU A 133 -1.75 -14.98 6.60
N GLU A 134 -3.00 -14.57 6.48
CA GLU A 134 -3.80 -14.81 5.28
C GLU A 134 -3.45 -13.79 4.16
N PHE A 135 -3.21 -12.53 4.52
CA PHE A 135 -2.76 -11.52 3.55
C PHE A 135 -1.47 -11.97 2.84
N VAL A 136 -0.48 -12.48 3.57
CA VAL A 136 0.80 -12.86 2.95
C VAL A 136 0.73 -14.17 2.14
N LYS A 137 -0.33 -14.95 2.24
CA LYS A 137 -0.59 -16.12 1.38
C LYS A 137 -1.14 -15.77 0.01
N MET A 138 -1.68 -14.57 -0.17
CA MET A 138 -2.20 -14.12 -1.46
C MET A 138 -1.11 -14.16 -2.52
N LYS A 139 -1.49 -14.50 -3.75
CA LYS A 139 -0.54 -14.76 -4.84
C LYS A 139 -0.67 -13.72 -5.94
N LEU A 140 0.47 -13.42 -6.56
CA LEU A 140 0.52 -12.56 -7.74
C LEU A 140 1.51 -13.12 -8.77
N PRO A 141 1.31 -12.83 -10.06
CA PRO A 141 2.30 -13.17 -11.08
C PRO A 141 3.52 -12.26 -10.92
N VAL A 142 4.70 -12.85 -11.02
CA VAL A 142 5.99 -12.13 -10.96
C VAL A 142 6.73 -12.38 -12.26
N PRO A 143 6.51 -11.57 -13.29
CA PRO A 143 7.26 -11.63 -14.53
C PRO A 143 8.71 -11.16 -14.33
N THR A 144 9.54 -11.23 -15.36
CA THR A 144 10.92 -10.72 -15.30
C THR A 144 10.93 -9.22 -14.98
N ILE A 145 12.04 -8.73 -14.44
CA ILE A 145 12.19 -7.31 -14.05
C ILE A 145 12.01 -6.38 -15.27
N GLU A 146 12.53 -6.79 -16.44
CA GLU A 146 12.37 -6.04 -17.67
C GLU A 146 10.88 -5.88 -18.03
N LYS A 147 10.10 -6.96 -17.88
CA LYS A 147 8.66 -6.92 -18.15
C LYS A 147 7.90 -6.10 -17.11
N GLN A 148 8.32 -6.14 -15.84
CA GLN A 148 7.75 -5.29 -14.80
C GLN A 148 8.02 -3.81 -15.10
N LEU A 149 9.24 -3.46 -15.49
CA LEU A 149 9.62 -2.09 -15.89
C LEU A 149 8.78 -1.60 -17.08
N GLU A 150 8.62 -2.43 -18.11
CA GLU A 150 7.77 -2.11 -19.27
C GLU A 150 6.33 -1.79 -18.84
N ILE A 151 5.75 -2.63 -17.97
CA ILE A 151 4.39 -2.46 -17.45
C ILE A 151 4.28 -1.16 -16.62
N VAL A 152 5.22 -0.94 -15.68
CA VAL A 152 5.24 0.26 -14.83
C VAL A 152 5.38 1.52 -15.66
N ASN A 153 6.29 1.55 -16.63
CA ASN A 153 6.51 2.71 -17.48
C ASN A 153 5.29 3.02 -18.36
N SER A 154 4.65 1.99 -18.91
CA SER A 154 3.42 2.15 -19.68
C SER A 154 2.29 2.73 -18.84
N TYR A 155 2.13 2.24 -17.61
CA TYR A 155 1.13 2.74 -16.67
C TYR A 155 1.39 4.20 -16.30
N LYS A 156 2.63 4.55 -15.96
CA LYS A 156 3.03 5.92 -15.62
C LYS A 156 2.72 6.88 -16.77
N ALA A 157 3.11 6.53 -17.99
CA ALA A 157 2.85 7.37 -19.16
C ALA A 157 1.35 7.67 -19.35
N ILE A 158 0.48 6.69 -19.08
CA ILE A 158 -0.97 6.87 -19.18
C ILE A 158 -1.50 7.75 -18.04
N THR A 159 -1.11 7.46 -16.80
CA THR A 159 -1.60 8.19 -15.62
C THR A 159 -1.14 9.64 -15.60
N GLU A 160 0.11 9.91 -15.96
CA GLU A 160 0.64 11.27 -16.10
C GLU A 160 -0.10 12.06 -17.19
N ARG A 161 -0.42 11.41 -18.31
CA ARG A 161 -1.20 12.02 -19.39
C ARG A 161 -2.63 12.35 -18.97
N ILE A 162 -3.26 11.46 -18.19
CA ILE A 162 -4.59 11.71 -17.60
C ILE A 162 -4.53 12.91 -16.65
N ALA A 163 -3.57 12.93 -15.73
CA ALA A 163 -3.40 14.02 -14.77
C ALA A 163 -3.13 15.38 -15.47
N LEU A 164 -2.33 15.37 -16.52
CA LEU A 164 -2.08 16.58 -17.32
C LEU A 164 -3.35 17.09 -18.00
N LYS A 165 -4.14 16.19 -18.61
CA LYS A 165 -5.42 16.57 -19.25
C LYS A 165 -6.42 17.12 -18.23
N GLN A 166 -6.50 16.54 -17.03
CA GLN A 166 -7.37 17.06 -15.97
C GLN A 166 -6.96 18.49 -15.59
N LYS A 167 -5.66 18.75 -15.35
CA LYS A 167 -5.17 20.10 -15.07
C LYS A 167 -5.50 21.12 -16.19
N ILE A 168 -5.39 20.70 -17.45
CA ILE A 168 -5.76 21.57 -18.57
C ILE A 168 -7.26 21.89 -18.55
N ASN A 169 -8.11 20.88 -18.33
CA ASN A 169 -9.55 21.09 -18.25
C ASN A 169 -9.94 22.00 -17.09
N ASP A 170 -9.35 21.81 -15.92
CA ASP A 170 -9.61 22.65 -14.74
C ASP A 170 -9.22 24.10 -15.00
N ASN A 171 -8.08 24.35 -15.66
CA ASN A 171 -7.64 25.69 -16.03
C ASN A 171 -8.49 26.35 -17.13
N LEU A 172 -9.17 25.58 -17.99
CA LEU A 172 -10.06 26.09 -19.02
C LEU A 172 -11.47 26.40 -18.48
N ALA A 173 -11.82 25.80 -17.33
CA ALA A 173 -13.11 25.99 -16.66
C ALA A 173 -13.10 27.13 -15.63
N ALA A 174 -11.93 27.68 -15.29
CA ALA A 174 -11.72 28.79 -14.34
C ALA A 174 -11.70 30.12 -15.07
#